data_523bb6cde3d047de17534b96cb7c20a6
#
_entry.id   523bb6cde3d047de17534b96cb7c20a6
#
_cell.length_a   1.000
_cell.length_b   1.000
_cell.length_c   1.000
_cell.angle_alpha   90.00
_cell.angle_beta   90.00
_cell.angle_gamma   90.00
#
_symmetry.space_group_name_H-M   'P 1'
#
loop_
_entity.id
_entity.type
_entity.pdbx_description
1 polymer ?
#
loop_
_entity_poly.entity_id
_entity_poly.type
_entity_poly.pdbx_seq_one_letter_code
_entity_poly.pdbx_strand_id
1 'polypeptide(L)'
;MERTGTLSSIAISIAAAALAACASVPDPNPEIEAARALVTQAEQSGAGEFAGKDLETARERLRLAEDADKAHKDADAQRYADEASVNAKLAIANTAAVKAERAAAENLEGVDALRDEANRPKPDSGTP
;
A
#
# COMPACT_ATOMS: atom_id res chain seq x y z
N MET A 1 63.28 -42.71 7.59
CA MET A 1 63.34 -41.50 8.19
C MET A 1 62.54 -40.50 7.38
N GLU A 2 61.52 -40.04 7.95
CA GLU A 2 60.68 -38.89 7.64
C GLU A 2 60.01 -38.77 6.29
N ARG A 3 58.78 -39.26 6.21
CA ARG A 3 57.75 -38.90 5.26
C ARG A 3 56.53 -38.41 5.99
N THR A 4 56.52 -37.16 6.34
CA THR A 4 55.28 -36.50 6.85
C THR A 4 55.25 -35.11 6.22
N GLY A 5 54.22 -34.83 5.42
CA GLY A 5 54.00 -33.46 5.05
C GLY A 5 53.41 -33.15 3.67
N THR A 6 52.40 -33.89 3.20
CA THR A 6 51.72 -33.49 1.95
C THR A 6 50.18 -33.66 1.96
N LEU A 7 49.55 -33.65 3.13
CA LEU A 7 48.10 -33.80 3.21
C LEU A 7 47.35 -32.56 3.75
N SER A 8 48.09 -31.44 3.94
CA SER A 8 47.46 -30.24 4.56
C SER A 8 47.08 -29.13 3.57
N SER A 9 47.33 -29.30 2.26
CA SER A 9 47.15 -28.21 1.28
C SER A 9 45.87 -28.33 0.43
N ILE A 10 45.07 -29.38 0.58
CA ILE A 10 43.89 -29.63 -0.27
C ILE A 10 42.58 -29.17 0.39
N ALA A 11 42.59 -28.92 1.71
CA ALA A 11 41.35 -28.60 2.45
C ALA A 11 40.93 -27.12 2.40
N ILE A 12 41.74 -26.20 1.84
CA ILE A 12 41.47 -24.75 1.86
C ILE A 12 40.81 -24.26 0.56
N SER A 13 40.82 -25.06 -0.51
CA SER A 13 40.35 -24.60 -1.83
C SER A 13 38.84 -24.78 -2.09
N ILE A 14 38.08 -25.39 -1.19
CA ILE A 14 36.63 -25.67 -1.38
C ILE A 14 35.74 -24.59 -0.75
N ALA A 15 36.28 -23.74 0.14
CA ALA A 15 35.49 -22.74 0.85
C ALA A 15 35.24 -21.42 0.07
N ALA A 16 35.91 -21.21 -1.07
CA ALA A 16 35.83 -19.96 -1.83
C ALA A 16 34.77 -19.93 -2.94
N ALA A 17 34.12 -21.06 -3.25
CA ALA A 17 33.14 -21.15 -4.35
C ALA A 17 31.68 -20.88 -3.96
N ALA A 18 31.39 -20.69 -2.67
CA ALA A 18 30.00 -20.54 -2.20
C ALA A 18 29.49 -19.08 -2.14
N LEU A 19 30.33 -18.08 -2.43
CA LEU A 19 29.97 -16.65 -2.33
C LEU A 19 29.57 -15.99 -3.65
N ALA A 20 29.56 -16.72 -4.76
CA ALA A 20 29.23 -16.16 -6.08
C ALA A 20 27.73 -16.33 -6.47
N ALA A 21 26.88 -16.87 -5.59
CA ALA A 21 25.46 -17.09 -5.88
C ALA A 21 24.53 -15.93 -5.43
N CYS A 22 25.09 -14.80 -4.98
CA CYS A 22 24.31 -13.59 -4.64
C CYS A 22 24.41 -12.56 -5.77
N ALA A 23 24.08 -12.95 -6.99
CA ALA A 23 24.10 -12.00 -8.08
C ALA A 23 22.80 -12.09 -8.90
N SER A 24 22.12 -10.99 -8.94
CA SER A 24 21.00 -10.62 -9.81
C SER A 24 19.63 -10.85 -9.21
N VAL A 25 19.35 -10.16 -8.10
CA VAL A 25 18.00 -9.62 -7.94
C VAL A 25 17.90 -8.54 -9.04
N PRO A 26 16.98 -8.66 -10.01
CA PRO A 26 16.75 -7.58 -10.97
C PRO A 26 16.49 -6.31 -10.17
N ASP A 27 17.08 -5.18 -10.58
CA ASP A 27 16.77 -3.89 -9.96
C ASP A 27 15.25 -3.69 -10.04
N PRO A 28 14.59 -3.47 -8.90
CA PRO A 28 13.14 -3.29 -8.90
C PRO A 28 12.81 -2.05 -9.75
N ASN A 29 11.86 -2.22 -10.68
CA ASN A 29 11.36 -1.13 -11.51
C ASN A 29 10.76 -0.05 -10.60
N PRO A 30 11.33 1.17 -10.54
CA PRO A 30 10.93 2.18 -9.55
C PRO A 30 9.50 2.66 -9.74
N GLU A 31 8.97 2.65 -10.96
CA GLU A 31 7.60 3.03 -11.27
C GLU A 31 6.61 2.00 -10.70
N ILE A 32 6.93 0.72 -10.81
CA ILE A 32 6.10 -0.36 -10.23
C ILE A 32 6.14 -0.31 -8.71
N GLU A 33 7.30 -0.07 -8.11
CA GLU A 33 7.41 0.07 -6.65
C GLU A 33 6.61 1.28 -6.13
N ALA A 34 6.65 2.41 -6.85
CA ALA A 34 5.84 3.57 -6.51
C ALA A 34 4.33 3.27 -6.63
N ALA A 35 3.90 2.58 -7.67
CA ALA A 35 2.52 2.16 -7.86
C ALA A 35 2.06 1.20 -6.75
N ARG A 36 2.90 0.23 -6.38
CA ARG A 36 2.63 -0.70 -5.27
C ARG A 36 2.44 0.01 -3.95
N ALA A 37 3.30 0.97 -3.65
CA ALA A 37 3.18 1.79 -2.44
C ALA A 37 1.86 2.57 -2.40
N LEU A 38 1.42 3.14 -3.51
CA LEU A 38 0.15 3.85 -3.63
C LEU A 38 -1.06 2.93 -3.49
N VAL A 39 -1.04 1.73 -4.08
CA VAL A 39 -2.09 0.72 -3.90
C VAL A 39 -2.20 0.32 -2.44
N THR A 40 -1.07 0.05 -1.78
CA THR A 40 -1.04 -0.25 -0.34
C THR A 40 -1.59 0.90 0.50
N GLN A 41 -1.25 2.15 0.16
CA GLN A 41 -1.81 3.33 0.83
C GLN A 41 -3.32 3.45 0.63
N ALA A 42 -3.84 3.16 -0.56
CA ALA A 42 -5.27 3.12 -0.83
C ALA A 42 -5.98 2.07 0.04
N GLU A 43 -5.42 0.88 0.16
CA GLU A 43 -5.94 -0.17 1.05
C GLU A 43 -5.99 0.28 2.51
N GLN A 44 -4.90 0.85 3.00
CA GLN A 44 -4.81 1.36 4.37
C GLN A 44 -5.75 2.54 4.64
N SER A 45 -6.10 3.31 3.61
CA SER A 45 -7.07 4.41 3.74
C SER A 45 -8.51 3.92 3.93
N GLY A 46 -8.78 2.65 3.65
CA GLY A 46 -10.12 2.07 3.67
C GLY A 46 -10.81 2.12 2.31
N ALA A 47 -10.07 2.26 1.21
CA ALA A 47 -10.64 2.33 -0.13
C ALA A 47 -11.44 1.08 -0.52
N GLY A 48 -11.17 -0.06 0.09
CA GLY A 48 -11.97 -1.27 -0.13
C GLY A 48 -13.44 -1.12 0.24
N GLU A 49 -13.75 -0.30 1.25
CA GLU A 49 -15.12 0.00 1.67
C GLU A 49 -15.75 1.16 0.88
N PHE A 50 -14.98 2.23 0.66
CA PHE A 50 -15.50 3.51 0.19
C PHE A 50 -15.27 3.78 -1.30
N ALA A 51 -14.27 3.14 -1.90
CA ALA A 51 -13.84 3.33 -3.30
C ALA A 51 -13.39 2.02 -3.93
N GLY A 52 -14.08 0.91 -3.66
CA GLY A 52 -13.67 -0.45 -4.03
C GLY A 52 -13.41 -0.62 -5.52
N LYS A 53 -14.20 -0.01 -6.40
CA LYS A 53 -14.01 -0.08 -7.84
C LYS A 53 -12.67 0.53 -8.29
N ASP A 54 -12.32 1.69 -7.76
CA ASP A 54 -11.07 2.36 -8.12
C ASP A 54 -9.86 1.57 -7.60
N LEU A 55 -9.97 1.01 -6.39
CA LEU A 55 -8.94 0.14 -5.81
C LEU A 55 -8.75 -1.13 -6.62
N GLU A 56 -9.81 -1.81 -7.04
CA GLU A 56 -9.72 -3.01 -7.89
C GLU A 56 -9.07 -2.68 -9.24
N THR A 57 -9.41 -1.54 -9.84
CA THR A 57 -8.75 -1.08 -11.08
C THR A 57 -7.26 -0.84 -10.85
N ALA A 58 -6.89 -0.20 -9.74
CA ALA A 58 -5.49 0.03 -9.40
C ALA A 58 -4.70 -1.27 -9.24
N ARG A 59 -5.26 -2.25 -8.53
CA ARG A 59 -4.66 -3.59 -8.36
C ARG A 59 -4.46 -4.32 -9.68
N GLU A 60 -5.47 -4.28 -10.55
CA GLU A 60 -5.38 -4.94 -11.87
C GLU A 60 -4.30 -4.29 -12.73
N ARG A 61 -4.19 -2.94 -12.73
CA ARG A 61 -3.13 -2.24 -13.46
C ARG A 61 -1.75 -2.54 -12.90
N LEU A 62 -1.60 -2.62 -11.59
CA LEU A 62 -0.33 -3.02 -10.96
C LEU A 62 0.07 -4.43 -11.37
N ARG A 63 -0.85 -5.39 -11.37
CA ARG A 63 -0.59 -6.75 -11.85
C ARG A 63 -0.14 -6.78 -13.30
N LEU A 64 -0.79 -6.01 -14.19
CA LEU A 64 -0.39 -5.91 -15.60
C LEU A 64 0.99 -5.28 -15.76
N ALA A 65 1.35 -4.29 -14.93
CA ALA A 65 2.67 -3.70 -14.90
C ALA A 65 3.74 -4.74 -14.53
N GLU A 66 3.51 -5.51 -13.47
CA GLU A 66 4.42 -6.58 -13.02
C GLU A 66 4.57 -7.70 -14.08
N ASP A 67 3.49 -8.06 -14.76
CA ASP A 67 3.53 -9.07 -15.81
C ASP A 67 4.28 -8.56 -17.07
N ALA A 68 4.12 -7.29 -17.42
CA ALA A 68 4.85 -6.64 -18.51
C ALA A 68 6.35 -6.54 -18.20
N ASP A 69 6.70 -6.19 -16.97
CA ASP A 69 8.09 -6.11 -16.50
C ASP A 69 8.79 -7.47 -16.59
N LYS A 70 8.17 -8.53 -16.09
CA LYS A 70 8.66 -9.92 -16.24
C LYS A 70 8.84 -10.34 -17.70
N ALA A 71 8.04 -9.79 -18.60
CA ALA A 71 8.12 -10.03 -20.03
C ALA A 71 9.09 -9.11 -20.77
N HIS A 72 9.85 -8.25 -20.04
CA HIS A 72 10.78 -7.25 -20.58
C HIS A 72 10.11 -6.28 -21.58
N LYS A 73 8.85 -5.90 -21.28
CA LYS A 73 8.07 -4.92 -22.04
C LYS A 73 8.02 -3.60 -21.29
N ASP A 74 9.16 -2.93 -21.20
CA ASP A 74 9.38 -1.77 -20.33
C ASP A 74 8.35 -0.65 -20.56
N ALA A 75 8.02 -0.33 -21.82
CA ALA A 75 7.04 0.71 -22.15
C ALA A 75 5.62 0.35 -21.66
N ASP A 76 5.21 -0.92 -21.75
CA ASP A 76 3.93 -1.38 -21.23
C ASP A 76 3.95 -1.41 -19.70
N ALA A 77 5.05 -1.86 -19.10
CA ALA A 77 5.23 -1.89 -17.64
C ALA A 77 5.08 -0.48 -17.05
N GLN A 78 5.77 0.50 -17.62
CA GLN A 78 5.68 1.89 -17.18
C GLN A 78 4.25 2.43 -17.33
N ARG A 79 3.63 2.25 -18.49
CA ARG A 79 2.26 2.72 -18.73
C ARG A 79 1.25 2.14 -17.73
N TYR A 80 1.31 0.83 -17.46
CA TYR A 80 0.42 0.19 -16.51
C TYR A 80 0.71 0.62 -15.06
N ALA A 81 1.98 0.86 -14.70
CA ALA A 81 2.34 1.39 -13.38
C ALA A 81 1.80 2.80 -13.16
N ASP A 82 1.87 3.66 -14.18
CA ASP A 82 1.27 5.00 -14.15
C ASP A 82 -0.25 4.93 -13.99
N GLU A 83 -0.91 4.06 -14.75
CA GLU A 83 -2.36 3.84 -14.64
C GLU A 83 -2.74 3.32 -13.23
N ALA A 84 -1.97 2.39 -12.66
CA ALA A 84 -2.17 1.90 -11.30
C ALA A 84 -2.05 3.03 -10.27
N SER A 85 -1.02 3.85 -10.41
CA SER A 85 -0.75 5.00 -9.53
C SER A 85 -1.89 6.02 -9.56
N VAL A 86 -2.41 6.34 -10.73
CA VAL A 86 -3.55 7.27 -10.88
C VAL A 86 -4.81 6.70 -10.24
N ASN A 87 -5.14 5.44 -10.49
CA ASN A 87 -6.34 4.80 -9.91
C ASN A 87 -6.22 4.65 -8.38
N ALA A 88 -5.04 4.36 -7.86
CA ALA A 88 -4.82 4.30 -6.41
C ALA A 88 -5.01 5.68 -5.75
N LYS A 89 -4.48 6.74 -6.35
CA LYS A 89 -4.71 8.13 -5.87
C LYS A 89 -6.19 8.51 -5.92
N LEU A 90 -6.89 8.11 -6.99
CA LEU A 90 -8.34 8.32 -7.11
C LEU A 90 -9.09 7.60 -5.99
N ALA A 91 -8.76 6.34 -5.71
CA ALA A 91 -9.35 5.57 -4.63
C ALA A 91 -9.14 6.24 -3.25
N ILE A 92 -7.93 6.76 -2.99
CA ILE A 92 -7.62 7.51 -1.77
C ILE A 92 -8.48 8.78 -1.67
N ALA A 93 -8.56 9.57 -2.75
CA ALA A 93 -9.31 10.81 -2.76
C ALA A 93 -10.81 10.58 -2.58
N ASN A 94 -11.39 9.61 -3.28
CA ASN A 94 -12.81 9.25 -3.14
C ASN A 94 -13.12 8.74 -1.73
N THR A 95 -12.24 7.94 -1.14
CA THR A 95 -12.37 7.49 0.25
C THR A 95 -12.39 8.68 1.23
N ALA A 96 -11.48 9.63 1.04
CA ALA A 96 -11.44 10.83 1.89
C ALA A 96 -12.70 11.69 1.74
N ALA A 97 -13.22 11.85 0.52
CA ALA A 97 -14.45 12.58 0.25
C ALA A 97 -15.66 11.94 0.97
N VAL A 98 -15.86 10.63 0.81
CA VAL A 98 -16.97 9.92 1.46
C VAL A 98 -16.88 10.00 2.99
N LYS A 99 -15.67 9.87 3.56
CA LYS A 99 -15.48 10.02 5.00
C LYS A 99 -15.78 11.43 5.48
N ALA A 100 -15.41 12.45 4.73
CA ALA A 100 -15.69 13.85 5.05
C ALA A 100 -17.20 14.14 5.00
N GLU A 101 -17.91 13.63 4.00
CA GLU A 101 -19.37 13.77 3.89
C GLU A 101 -20.10 13.11 5.08
N ARG A 102 -19.68 11.90 5.48
CA ARG A 102 -20.25 11.21 6.66
C ARG A 102 -20.00 12.01 7.94
N ALA A 103 -18.78 12.48 8.16
CA ALA A 103 -18.45 13.29 9.33
C ALA A 103 -19.24 14.61 9.37
N ALA A 104 -19.46 15.24 8.22
CA ALA A 104 -20.30 16.44 8.12
C ALA A 104 -21.76 16.15 8.49
N ALA A 105 -22.33 15.04 8.01
CA ALA A 105 -23.69 14.62 8.35
C ALA A 105 -23.84 14.35 9.85
N GLU A 106 -22.92 13.61 10.44
CA GLU A 106 -22.89 13.32 11.89
C GLU A 106 -22.79 14.60 12.73
N ASN A 107 -21.99 15.57 12.30
CA ASN A 107 -21.87 16.86 12.97
C ASN A 107 -23.19 17.65 12.91
N LEU A 108 -23.89 17.64 11.78
CA LEU A 108 -25.19 18.31 11.65
C LEU A 108 -26.24 17.69 12.59
N GLU A 109 -26.32 16.36 12.65
CA GLU A 109 -27.21 15.67 13.58
C GLU A 109 -26.89 16.01 15.04
N GLY A 110 -25.59 16.09 15.38
CA GLY A 110 -25.14 16.51 16.72
C GLY A 110 -25.55 17.95 17.06
N VAL A 111 -25.45 18.87 16.11
CA VAL A 111 -25.87 20.27 16.29
C VAL A 111 -27.39 20.36 16.51
N ASP A 112 -28.18 19.60 15.74
CA ASP A 112 -29.64 19.61 15.89
C ASP A 112 -30.06 19.01 17.24
N ALA A 113 -29.42 17.93 17.69
CA ALA A 113 -29.68 17.35 19.02
C ALA A 113 -29.36 18.34 20.16
N LEU A 114 -28.24 19.07 20.05
CA LEU A 114 -27.89 20.11 21.03
C LEU A 114 -28.86 21.29 21.02
N ARG A 115 -29.38 21.66 19.85
CA ARG A 115 -30.39 22.71 19.72
C ARG A 115 -31.71 22.31 20.39
N ASP A 116 -32.13 21.06 20.20
CA ASP A 116 -33.35 20.53 20.81
C ASP A 116 -33.22 20.46 22.33
N GLU A 117 -32.06 20.04 22.83
CA GLU A 117 -31.79 20.06 24.27
C GLU A 117 -31.76 21.48 24.86
N ALA A 118 -31.17 22.42 24.15
CA ALA A 118 -31.16 23.83 24.58
C ALA A 118 -32.54 24.47 24.61
N ASN A 119 -33.46 24.02 23.75
CA ASN A 119 -34.83 24.49 23.68
C ASN A 119 -35.80 23.72 24.61
N ARG A 120 -35.33 22.66 25.28
CA ARG A 120 -36.13 21.89 26.22
C ARG A 120 -36.51 22.77 27.41
N PRO A 121 -37.80 22.90 27.76
CA PRO A 121 -38.23 23.65 28.95
C PRO A 121 -37.54 23.08 30.20
N LYS A 122 -36.87 23.95 30.96
CA LYS A 122 -36.31 23.53 32.26
C LYS A 122 -37.48 23.01 33.11
N PRO A 123 -37.35 21.82 33.74
CA PRO A 123 -38.33 21.42 34.74
C PRO A 123 -38.34 22.49 35.80
N ASP A 124 -39.55 23.01 36.07
CA ASP A 124 -39.80 24.02 37.11
C ASP A 124 -39.22 23.49 38.42
N SER A 125 -38.16 24.10 38.90
CA SER A 125 -37.58 23.81 40.22
C SER A 125 -38.59 24.36 41.24
N GLY A 126 -39.71 23.62 41.37
CA GLY A 126 -40.70 23.93 42.42
C GLY A 126 -39.99 23.91 43.75
N THR A 127 -39.74 25.11 44.26
CA THR A 127 -39.37 25.33 45.64
C THR A 127 -40.59 25.08 46.52
N PRO A 128 -40.45 24.27 47.59
CA PRO A 128 -41.52 24.06 48.55
C PRO A 128 -41.85 25.31 49.33
#